data_a864dac1ea49d709bf325c816589b855
#
_entry.id   a864dac1ea49d709bf325c816589b855
#
_cell.length_a   1.000
_cell.length_b   1.000
_cell.length_c   1.000
_cell.angle_alpha   90.00
_cell.angle_beta   90.00
_cell.angle_gamma   90.00
#
_symmetry.space_group_name_H-M   'P 1'
#
loop_
_entity.id
_entity.type
_entity.pdbx_description
1 polymer ?
#
loop_
_entity_poly.entity_id
_entity_poly.type
_entity_poly.pdbx_seq_one_letter_code
_entity_poly.pdbx_strand_id
1 'polypeptide(L)'
;MKKILNVGLDIGSTTVKIVAMDSRKNIVYSDYRRHFSDTKKTIKDLLNEFLRKHNNGNYTITLTGSGAIALAKYLKVNFVQEVIACKNAIEEYAPTTDVAIELGGEDAKIIYFDQTIEQRSSL
;
A
#
# COMPACT_ATOMS: atom_id res chain seq x y z
N MET A 1 2.89 23.40 -14.16
CA MET A 1 1.94 22.65 -13.36
C MET A 1 2.68 21.65 -12.47
N LYS A 2 2.44 21.70 -11.18
CA LYS A 2 3.09 20.77 -10.26
C LYS A 2 2.47 19.39 -10.40
N LYS A 3 3.30 18.35 -10.50
CA LYS A 3 2.84 16.98 -10.50
C LYS A 3 2.36 16.60 -9.11
N ILE A 4 1.27 15.88 -9.04
CA ILE A 4 0.81 15.25 -7.81
C ILE A 4 1.10 13.75 -7.91
N LEU A 5 1.88 13.24 -6.97
CA LEU A 5 2.13 11.81 -6.84
C LEU A 5 1.36 11.27 -5.64
N ASN A 6 0.67 10.18 -5.87
CA ASN A 6 -0.07 9.47 -4.84
C ASN A 6 0.82 8.35 -4.31
N VAL A 7 1.21 8.44 -3.05
CA VAL A 7 2.12 7.50 -2.41
C VAL A 7 1.35 6.59 -1.48
N GLY A 8 1.52 5.29 -1.65
CA GLY A 8 1.00 4.28 -0.75
C GLY A 8 2.12 3.58 -0.01
N LEU A 9 1.96 3.37 1.28
CA LEU A 9 2.85 2.58 2.11
C LEU A 9 2.07 1.44 2.73
N ASP A 10 2.58 0.22 2.54
CA ASP A 10 2.06 -0.97 3.19
C ASP A 10 3.06 -1.42 4.26
N ILE A 11 2.65 -1.28 5.52
CA ILE A 11 3.50 -1.58 6.68
C ILE A 11 3.02 -2.88 7.28
N GLY A 12 3.64 -3.96 6.85
CA GLY A 12 3.30 -5.30 7.30
C GLY A 12 4.13 -5.76 8.50
N SER A 13 3.92 -7.01 8.87
CA SER A 13 4.63 -7.63 9.99
C SER A 13 6.12 -7.85 9.72
N THR A 14 6.51 -8.00 8.46
CA THR A 14 7.89 -8.30 8.07
C THR A 14 8.48 -7.31 7.08
N THR A 15 7.66 -6.64 6.27
CA THR A 15 8.12 -5.78 5.19
C THR A 15 7.42 -4.44 5.19
N VAL A 16 8.09 -3.45 4.63
CA VAL A 16 7.49 -2.17 4.25
C VAL A 16 7.56 -2.05 2.74
N LYS A 17 6.44 -1.71 2.11
CA LYS A 17 6.35 -1.52 0.66
C LYS A 17 5.92 -0.10 0.37
N ILE A 18 6.46 0.46 -0.70
CA ILE A 18 6.09 1.79 -1.17
C ILE A 18 5.73 1.71 -2.65
N VAL A 19 4.66 2.40 -3.03
CA VAL A 19 4.27 2.59 -4.43
C VAL A 19 3.89 4.05 -4.60
N ALA A 20 4.37 4.66 -5.68
CA ALA A 20 3.94 6.00 -6.05
C ALA A 20 3.35 5.97 -7.46
N MET A 21 2.20 6.61 -7.62
CA MET A 21 1.50 6.69 -8.89
C MET A 21 1.28 8.14 -9.27
N ASP A 22 1.29 8.41 -10.58
CA ASP A 22 0.90 9.72 -11.10
C ASP A 22 -0.63 9.86 -11.16
N SER A 23 -1.11 10.99 -11.65
CA SER A 23 -2.54 11.27 -11.75
C SER A 23 -3.28 10.37 -12.75
N ARG A 24 -2.54 9.68 -13.63
CA ARG A 24 -3.09 8.73 -14.60
C ARG A 24 -3.01 7.28 -14.09
N LYS A 25 -2.65 7.09 -12.83
CA LYS A 25 -2.50 5.78 -12.20
C LYS A 25 -1.36 4.95 -12.77
N ASN A 26 -0.37 5.59 -13.39
CA ASN A 26 0.86 4.92 -13.77
C ASN A 26 1.77 4.81 -12.55
N ILE A 27 2.33 3.62 -12.33
CA ILE A 27 3.31 3.41 -11.27
C ILE A 27 4.63 4.04 -11.72
N VAL A 28 5.09 5.04 -11.00
CA VAL A 28 6.33 5.75 -11.30
C VAL A 28 7.47 5.36 -10.37
N TYR A 29 7.15 4.72 -9.24
CA TYR A 29 8.15 4.26 -8.28
C TYR A 29 7.58 3.12 -7.46
N SER A 30 8.38 2.11 -7.17
CA SER A 30 8.02 1.05 -6.24
C SER A 30 9.27 0.45 -5.63
N ASP A 31 9.17 0.03 -4.37
CA ASP A 31 10.24 -0.66 -3.68
C ASP A 31 9.64 -1.39 -2.47
N TYR A 32 10.35 -2.38 -1.95
CA TYR A 32 9.98 -3.02 -0.69
C TYR A 32 11.24 -3.48 0.04
N ARG A 33 11.14 -3.52 1.36
CA ARG A 33 12.25 -3.97 2.22
C ARG A 33 11.74 -4.69 3.44
N ARG A 34 12.49 -5.68 3.87
CA ARG A 34 12.28 -6.27 5.18
C ARG A 34 12.72 -5.26 6.24
N HIS A 35 11.92 -5.11 7.29
CA HIS A 35 12.23 -4.11 8.32
C HIS A 35 13.00 -4.68 9.51
N PHE A 36 13.09 -6.01 9.66
CA PHE A 36 13.83 -6.65 10.76
C PHE A 36 13.53 -6.03 12.12
N SER A 37 12.23 -5.77 12.38
CA SER A 37 11.72 -5.11 13.58
C SER A 37 12.14 -3.64 13.76
N ASP A 38 12.82 -3.04 12.79
CA ASP A 38 13.13 -1.61 12.78
C ASP A 38 12.31 -0.90 11.69
N THR A 39 11.01 -0.82 11.96
CA THR A 39 10.03 -0.31 11.00
C THR A 39 10.26 1.17 10.70
N LYS A 40 10.54 1.98 11.73
CA LYS A 40 10.73 3.42 11.56
C LYS A 40 11.90 3.74 10.64
N LYS A 41 13.03 3.07 10.86
CA LYS A 41 14.22 3.27 10.01
C LYS A 41 13.93 2.87 8.57
N THR A 42 13.27 1.74 8.38
CA THR A 42 12.95 1.23 7.05
C THR A 42 12.03 2.19 6.30
N ILE A 43 11.00 2.71 6.95
CA ILE A 43 10.10 3.71 6.35
C ILE A 43 10.88 4.97 5.97
N LYS A 44 11.71 5.45 6.88
CA LYS A 44 12.54 6.64 6.63
C LYS A 44 13.46 6.45 5.43
N ASP A 45 14.13 5.31 5.34
CA ASP A 45 15.04 5.02 4.25
C ASP A 45 14.30 4.93 2.90
N LEU A 46 13.16 4.26 2.88
CA LEU A 46 12.34 4.16 1.66
C LEU A 46 11.83 5.53 1.20
N LEU A 47 11.32 6.33 2.12
CA LEU A 47 10.83 7.67 1.79
C LEU A 47 11.96 8.59 1.32
N ASN A 48 13.12 8.53 1.96
CA ASN A 48 14.26 9.35 1.55
C ASN A 48 14.74 8.98 0.15
N GLU A 49 14.79 7.71 -0.18
CA GLU A 49 15.16 7.29 -1.53
C GLU A 49 14.13 7.72 -2.57
N PHE A 50 12.84 7.57 -2.25
CA PHE A 50 11.77 8.06 -3.12
C PHE A 50 11.91 9.56 -3.37
N LEU A 51 12.09 10.35 -2.32
CA LEU A 51 12.19 11.81 -2.42
C LEU A 51 13.43 12.26 -3.18
N ARG A 52 14.52 11.51 -3.13
CA ARG A 52 15.71 11.83 -3.95
C ARG A 52 15.44 11.71 -5.44
N LYS A 53 14.58 10.77 -5.82
CA LYS A 53 14.24 10.53 -7.23
C LYS A 53 13.08 11.38 -7.72
N HIS A 54 12.18 11.77 -6.82
CA HIS A 54 10.94 12.47 -7.14
C HIS A 54 10.72 13.63 -6.16
N ASN A 55 11.52 14.69 -6.30
CA ASN A 55 11.52 15.80 -5.33
C ASN A 55 10.77 17.05 -5.81
N ASN A 56 10.07 16.98 -6.95
CA ASN A 56 9.53 18.17 -7.60
C ASN A 56 8.00 18.30 -7.51
N GLY A 57 7.37 17.62 -6.60
CA GLY A 57 5.92 17.57 -6.64
C GLY A 57 5.25 17.75 -5.31
N ASN A 58 3.94 17.71 -5.37
CA ASN A 58 3.10 17.53 -4.23
C ASN A 58 2.81 16.03 -4.08
N TYR A 59 2.61 15.60 -2.85
CA TYR A 59 2.39 14.19 -2.55
C TYR A 59 1.13 14.02 -1.73
N THR A 60 0.39 12.95 -2.00
CA THR A 60 -0.58 12.41 -1.05
C THR A 60 0.00 11.13 -0.45
N ILE A 61 -0.31 10.84 0.78
CA ILE A 61 0.17 9.63 1.46
C ILE A 61 -1.02 8.87 2.02
N THR A 62 -1.08 7.60 1.71
CA THR A 62 -2.07 6.68 2.28
C THR A 62 -1.32 5.47 2.83
N LEU A 63 -1.69 5.05 4.02
CA LEU A 63 -1.09 3.91 4.69
C LEU A 63 -2.04 2.72 4.72
N THR A 64 -1.48 1.54 4.64
CA THR A 64 -2.17 0.28 4.87
C THR A 64 -1.24 -0.67 5.62
N GLY A 65 -1.77 -1.79 6.05
CA GLY A 65 -1.00 -2.80 6.74
C GLY A 65 -1.22 -2.81 8.25
N SER A 66 -0.94 -3.97 8.85
CA SER A 66 -1.18 -4.18 10.28
C SER A 66 -0.35 -3.26 11.17
N GLY A 67 0.81 -2.82 10.70
CA GLY A 67 1.69 -1.93 11.46
C GLY A 67 1.42 -0.44 11.26
N ALA A 68 0.40 -0.08 10.48
CA ALA A 68 0.22 1.30 10.02
C ALA A 68 -0.83 2.11 10.79
N ILE A 69 -1.72 1.46 11.53
CA ILE A 69 -2.88 2.14 12.13
C ILE A 69 -2.45 3.26 13.09
N ALA A 70 -1.57 2.95 14.02
CA ALA A 70 -1.10 3.93 15.00
C ALA A 70 -0.31 5.05 14.32
N LEU A 71 0.51 4.70 13.34
CA LEU A 71 1.30 5.69 12.59
C LEU A 71 0.40 6.63 11.79
N ALA A 72 -0.63 6.11 11.15
CA ALA A 72 -1.58 6.92 10.40
C ALA A 72 -2.30 7.94 11.28
N LYS A 73 -2.72 7.50 12.47
CA LYS A 73 -3.33 8.40 13.46
C LYS A 73 -2.37 9.49 13.93
N TYR A 74 -1.14 9.11 14.19
CA TYR A 74 -0.12 10.05 14.65
C TYR A 74 0.21 11.09 13.57
N LEU A 75 0.36 10.67 12.33
CA LEU A 75 0.68 11.54 11.21
C LEU A 75 -0.53 12.25 10.63
N LYS A 76 -1.74 11.86 11.02
CA LYS A 76 -3.00 12.37 10.47
C LYS A 76 -3.10 12.18 8.96
N VAL A 77 -2.65 11.03 8.47
CA VAL A 77 -2.78 10.65 7.06
C VAL A 77 -3.84 9.55 6.93
N ASN A 78 -4.28 9.32 5.69
CA ASN A 78 -5.31 8.32 5.42
C ASN A 78 -4.79 6.91 5.69
N PHE A 79 -5.66 6.07 6.21
CA PHE A 79 -5.44 4.64 6.36
C PHE A 79 -6.54 3.87 5.64
N VAL A 80 -6.14 2.83 4.91
CA VAL A 80 -7.06 1.91 4.23
C VAL A 80 -6.75 0.49 4.69
N GLN A 81 -7.77 -0.28 5.00
CA GLN A 81 -7.58 -1.70 5.35
C GLN A 81 -7.00 -2.48 4.18
N GLU A 82 -6.14 -3.46 4.49
CA GLU A 82 -5.45 -4.25 3.47
C GLU A 82 -6.41 -4.90 2.47
N VAL A 83 -7.50 -5.48 2.96
CA VAL A 83 -8.47 -6.15 2.10
C VAL A 83 -9.11 -5.16 1.13
N ILE A 84 -9.43 -3.96 1.60
CA ILE A 84 -10.01 -2.91 0.76
C ILE A 84 -8.99 -2.42 -0.27
N ALA A 85 -7.74 -2.21 0.14
CA ALA A 85 -6.68 -1.79 -0.78
C ALA A 85 -6.43 -2.84 -1.86
N CYS A 86 -6.36 -4.10 -1.48
CA CYS A 86 -6.17 -5.21 -2.41
C CYS A 86 -7.33 -5.32 -3.39
N LYS A 87 -8.57 -5.25 -2.88
CA LYS A 87 -9.77 -5.25 -3.71
C LYS A 87 -9.73 -4.14 -4.76
N ASN A 88 -9.43 -2.92 -4.34
CA ASN A 88 -9.39 -1.78 -5.25
C ASN A 88 -8.33 -1.95 -6.33
N ALA A 89 -7.17 -2.48 -5.97
CA ALA A 89 -6.10 -2.74 -6.92
C ALA A 89 -6.52 -3.80 -7.96
N ILE A 90 -7.16 -4.86 -7.51
CA ILE A 90 -7.60 -5.94 -8.39
C ILE A 90 -8.70 -5.45 -9.34
N GLU A 91 -9.65 -4.67 -8.84
CA GLU A 91 -10.69 -4.09 -9.69
C GLU A 91 -10.11 -3.20 -10.78
N GLU A 92 -9.03 -2.49 -10.48
CA GLU A 92 -8.37 -1.57 -11.42
C GLU A 92 -7.52 -2.33 -12.44
N TYR A 93 -6.71 -3.30 -11.99
CA TYR A 93 -5.69 -3.93 -12.82
C TYR A 93 -6.06 -5.30 -13.34
N ALA A 94 -7.02 -5.97 -12.73
CA ALA A 94 -7.44 -7.30 -13.11
C ALA A 94 -8.95 -7.47 -12.89
N PRO A 95 -9.79 -6.69 -13.60
CA PRO A 95 -11.22 -6.58 -13.29
C PRO A 95 -12.04 -7.85 -13.54
N THR A 96 -11.48 -8.83 -14.26
CA THR A 96 -12.17 -10.11 -14.50
C THR A 96 -11.84 -11.18 -13.46
N THR A 97 -11.17 -10.82 -12.38
CA THR A 97 -10.82 -11.74 -11.31
C THR A 97 -12.04 -12.18 -10.52
N ASP A 98 -12.19 -13.47 -10.31
CA ASP A 98 -13.26 -14.05 -9.47
C ASP A 98 -12.80 -14.26 -8.03
N VAL A 99 -11.55 -14.66 -7.84
CA VAL A 99 -10.98 -14.95 -6.54
C VAL A 99 -9.56 -14.45 -6.50
N ALA A 100 -9.18 -13.79 -5.42
CA ALA A 100 -7.79 -13.39 -5.16
C ALA A 100 -7.33 -14.00 -3.85
N ILE A 101 -6.10 -14.46 -3.85
CA ILE A 101 -5.44 -14.99 -2.64
C ILE A 101 -4.22 -14.12 -2.39
N GLU A 102 -4.23 -13.45 -1.25
CA GLU A 102 -3.09 -12.64 -0.80
C GLU A 102 -2.31 -13.42 0.24
N LEU A 103 -1.03 -13.59 0.02
CA LEU A 103 -0.13 -14.29 0.93
C LEU A 103 0.79 -13.27 1.59
N GLY A 104 0.71 -13.17 2.90
CA GLY A 104 1.55 -12.29 3.70
C GLY A 104 2.62 -13.04 4.47
N GLY A 105 3.36 -12.32 5.30
CA GLY A 105 4.39 -12.91 6.16
C GLY A 105 3.84 -13.79 7.28
N GLU A 106 2.61 -13.56 7.70
CA GLU A 106 1.99 -14.26 8.83
C GLU A 106 0.60 -14.82 8.52
N ASP A 107 -0.07 -14.33 7.47
CA ASP A 107 -1.43 -14.72 7.19
C ASP A 107 -1.68 -14.88 5.70
N ALA A 108 -2.86 -15.39 5.39
CA ALA A 108 -3.39 -15.45 4.04
C ALA A 108 -4.81 -14.88 4.05
N LYS A 109 -5.16 -14.17 2.99
CA LYS A 109 -6.50 -13.61 2.82
C LYS A 109 -7.08 -14.09 1.50
N ILE A 110 -8.36 -14.43 1.52
CA ILE A 110 -9.09 -14.81 0.32
C ILE A 110 -10.17 -13.77 0.07
N ILE A 111 -10.18 -13.23 -1.14
CA ILE A 111 -11.14 -12.21 -1.56
C ILE A 111 -11.94 -12.80 -2.71
N TYR A 112 -13.24 -12.87 -2.54
CA TYR A 112 -14.18 -13.32 -3.58
C TYR A 112 -14.79 -12.11 -4.24
N PHE A 113 -14.82 -12.11 -5.57
CA PHE A 113 -15.42 -11.06 -6.36
C PHE A 113 -16.66 -11.63 -7.06
N ASP A 114 -17.81 -11.07 -6.77
CA ASP A 114 -19.03 -11.30 -7.50
C ASP A 114 -19.74 -9.95 -7.68
N GLN A 115 -21.02 -9.98 -8.04
CA GLN A 115 -21.75 -8.72 -8.23
C GLN A 115 -21.91 -7.92 -6.94
N THR A 116 -21.80 -8.56 -5.78
CA THR A 116 -21.93 -7.92 -4.47
C THR A 116 -20.59 -7.77 -3.74
N ILE A 117 -19.53 -8.33 -4.25
CA ILE A 117 -18.15 -8.30 -3.72
C ILE A 117 -18.12 -8.72 -2.24
N GLU A 118 -17.86 -9.99 -1.99
CA GLU A 118 -17.64 -10.50 -0.65
C GLU A 118 -16.17 -10.56 -0.32
N GLN A 119 -15.82 -10.13 0.89
CA GLN A 119 -14.47 -10.18 1.40
C GLN A 119 -14.43 -11.13 2.59
N ARG A 120 -13.53 -12.10 2.55
CA ARG A 120 -13.36 -13.04 3.65
C ARG A 120 -11.88 -13.16 3.97
N SER A 121 -11.58 -13.10 5.24
CA SER A 121 -10.26 -13.39 5.77
C SER A 121 -10.30 -14.81 6.35
N SER A 122 -9.34 -15.64 5.95
CA SER A 122 -9.15 -16.95 6.56
C SER A 122 -7.78 -17.00 7.22
N LEU A 123 -7.74 -17.46 8.43
CA LEU A 123 -6.57 -17.59 9.29
C LEU A 123 -6.06 -16.25 9.80
#